data_c4af7afb44434adfe97bddf667a3835a
#
_entry.id   c4af7afb44434adfe97bddf667a3835a
#
_cell.length_a   1.000
_cell.length_b   1.000
_cell.length_c   1.000
_cell.angle_alpha   90.00
_cell.angle_beta   90.00
_cell.angle_gamma   90.00
#
_symmetry.space_group_name_H-M   'P 1'
#
loop_
_entity.id
_entity.type
_entity.pdbx_description
1 polymer ?
#
loop_
_entity_poly.entity_id
_entity_poly.type
_entity_poly.pdbx_seq_one_letter_code
_entity_poly.pdbx_strand_id
1 'polypeptide(L)'
;MSLDAVIAEATEFIAQHWSPDLDGNVWRDLVIDHRWAALRWPEEWFGRGLSDDDAKVVEAVFADAGAWGPGQDITNLWAGTMLAFGSDELKRTFMRRLLRDEIAMCLLYSEPVAGSDLAGIRTTAVRDGDEWVVNGQKVWTSGARDADYGMLIARTDWDQPKHRGITFFWLPMKQA
;
A
#
# COMPACT_ATOMS: atom_id res chain seq x y z
N MET A 1 -10.96 9.43 -21.56
CA MET A 1 -12.41 9.25 -21.36
C MET A 1 -12.95 10.53 -20.75
N SER A 2 -14.17 11.01 -21.08
CA SER A 2 -14.75 12.17 -20.41
C SER A 2 -15.22 11.79 -19.00
N LEU A 3 -15.28 12.77 -18.07
CA LEU A 3 -15.79 12.54 -16.71
C LEU A 3 -17.21 11.98 -16.72
N ASP A 4 -18.09 12.51 -17.57
CA ASP A 4 -19.49 12.03 -17.71
C ASP A 4 -19.53 10.53 -18.07
N ALA A 5 -18.63 10.07 -18.94
CA ALA A 5 -18.56 8.65 -19.31
C ALA A 5 -18.07 7.79 -18.14
N VAL A 6 -17.14 8.28 -17.31
CA VAL A 6 -16.68 7.57 -16.12
C VAL A 6 -17.79 7.50 -15.06
N ILE A 7 -18.55 8.57 -14.86
CA ILE A 7 -19.71 8.60 -13.96
C ILE A 7 -20.78 7.60 -14.40
N ALA A 8 -21.08 7.57 -15.69
CA ALA A 8 -22.07 6.62 -16.23
C ALA A 8 -21.62 5.17 -16.03
N GLU A 9 -20.33 4.86 -16.29
CA GLU A 9 -19.75 3.54 -16.06
C GLU A 9 -19.77 3.15 -14.58
N ALA A 10 -19.43 4.08 -13.67
CA ALA A 10 -19.49 3.84 -12.23
C ALA A 10 -20.93 3.54 -11.76
N THR A 11 -21.89 4.32 -12.24
CA THR A 11 -23.30 4.15 -11.90
C THR A 11 -23.82 2.78 -12.39
N GLU A 12 -23.48 2.39 -13.62
CA GLU A 12 -23.85 1.10 -14.18
C GLU A 12 -23.18 -0.05 -13.41
N PHE A 13 -21.89 0.05 -13.12
CA PHE A 13 -21.14 -0.93 -12.34
C PHE A 13 -21.80 -1.17 -10.96
N ILE A 14 -22.13 -0.09 -10.24
CA ILE A 14 -22.79 -0.17 -8.94
C ILE A 14 -24.17 -0.83 -9.09
N ALA A 15 -24.98 -0.41 -10.06
CA ALA A 15 -26.31 -0.96 -10.27
C ALA A 15 -26.30 -2.46 -10.61
N GLN A 16 -25.25 -2.94 -11.29
CA GLN A 16 -25.12 -4.35 -11.67
C GLN A 16 -24.55 -5.24 -10.56
N HIS A 17 -23.70 -4.70 -9.69
CA HIS A 17 -22.86 -5.51 -8.82
C HIS A 17 -23.03 -5.24 -7.33
N TRP A 18 -23.53 -4.06 -6.93
CA TRP A 18 -23.66 -3.71 -5.53
C TRP A 18 -25.01 -4.10 -4.93
N SER A 19 -24.93 -4.72 -3.75
CA SER A 19 -26.07 -4.90 -2.85
C SER A 19 -25.59 -4.82 -1.40
N PRO A 20 -26.34 -4.25 -0.47
CA PRO A 20 -25.99 -4.24 0.96
C PRO A 20 -25.77 -5.63 1.56
N ASP A 21 -26.38 -6.66 0.98
CA ASP A 21 -26.29 -8.05 1.43
C ASP A 21 -25.17 -8.84 0.74
N LEU A 22 -24.43 -8.22 -0.18
CA LEU A 22 -23.32 -8.87 -0.89
C LEU A 22 -22.16 -9.11 0.07
N ASP A 23 -21.53 -10.29 -0.02
CA ASP A 23 -20.32 -10.60 0.73
C ASP A 23 -19.22 -9.55 0.45
N GLY A 24 -18.66 -8.99 1.53
CA GLY A 24 -17.71 -7.87 1.42
C GLY A 24 -16.42 -8.22 0.68
N ASN A 25 -15.99 -9.49 0.70
CA ASN A 25 -14.81 -9.90 -0.06
C ASN A 25 -15.10 -10.01 -1.54
N VAL A 26 -16.31 -10.50 -1.90
CA VAL A 26 -16.76 -10.54 -3.29
C VAL A 26 -16.88 -9.12 -3.85
N TRP A 27 -17.46 -8.20 -3.09
CA TRP A 27 -17.52 -6.79 -3.49
C TRP A 27 -16.14 -6.16 -3.65
N ARG A 28 -15.23 -6.40 -2.70
CA ARG A 28 -13.86 -5.89 -2.76
C ARG A 28 -13.13 -6.37 -4.02
N ASP A 29 -13.26 -7.64 -4.37
CA ASP A 29 -12.70 -8.19 -5.60
C ASP A 29 -13.23 -7.48 -6.85
N LEU A 30 -14.55 -7.30 -6.94
CA LEU A 30 -15.17 -6.58 -8.05
C LEU A 30 -14.64 -5.14 -8.17
N VAL A 31 -14.58 -4.41 -7.05
CA VAL A 31 -14.07 -3.04 -7.03
C VAL A 31 -12.60 -2.95 -7.47
N ILE A 32 -11.77 -3.91 -7.06
CA ILE A 32 -10.35 -3.97 -7.44
C ILE A 32 -10.22 -4.34 -8.91
N ASP A 33 -10.86 -5.43 -9.34
CA ASP A 33 -10.68 -6.00 -10.67
C ASP A 33 -11.28 -5.11 -11.77
N HIS A 34 -12.31 -4.31 -11.43
CA HIS A 34 -12.87 -3.27 -12.30
C HIS A 34 -12.21 -1.89 -12.12
N ARG A 35 -11.10 -1.79 -11.35
CA ARG A 35 -10.29 -0.58 -11.18
C ARG A 35 -10.98 0.60 -10.50
N TRP A 36 -11.90 0.31 -9.59
CA TRP A 36 -12.58 1.34 -8.80
C TRP A 36 -11.93 1.59 -7.43
N ALA A 37 -11.03 0.71 -6.98
CA ALA A 37 -10.41 0.82 -5.66
C ALA A 37 -9.45 2.00 -5.51
N ALA A 38 -8.70 2.33 -6.56
CA ALA A 38 -7.59 3.29 -6.51
C ALA A 38 -7.62 4.23 -7.73
N LEU A 39 -8.62 5.10 -7.79
CA LEU A 39 -9.02 5.87 -8.97
C LEU A 39 -7.90 6.69 -9.62
N ARG A 40 -6.96 7.21 -8.82
CA ARG A 40 -5.86 8.08 -9.27
C ARG A 40 -4.65 7.32 -9.80
N TRP A 41 -4.56 6.00 -9.48
CA TRP A 41 -3.41 5.19 -9.89
C TRP A 41 -3.46 4.83 -11.38
N PRO A 42 -2.31 4.47 -11.98
CA PRO A 42 -2.26 3.97 -13.35
C PRO A 42 -3.15 2.73 -13.54
N GLU A 43 -3.68 2.56 -14.73
CA GLU A 43 -4.57 1.43 -15.06
C GLU A 43 -3.90 0.07 -14.89
N GLU A 44 -2.61 -0.02 -15.15
CA GLU A 44 -1.81 -1.24 -14.96
C GLU A 44 -1.71 -1.66 -13.48
N TRP A 45 -1.98 -0.72 -12.55
CA TRP A 45 -1.92 -0.92 -11.10
C TRP A 45 -3.28 -0.72 -10.42
N PHE A 46 -4.33 -1.24 -11.03
CA PHE A 46 -5.70 -1.25 -10.50
C PHE A 46 -6.37 0.12 -10.36
N GLY A 47 -5.87 1.13 -11.08
CA GLY A 47 -6.41 2.47 -11.10
C GLY A 47 -7.07 2.84 -12.42
N ARG A 48 -7.46 4.11 -12.54
CA ARG A 48 -8.08 4.70 -13.75
C ARG A 48 -7.35 5.94 -14.25
N GLY A 49 -6.29 6.37 -13.57
CA GLY A 49 -5.50 7.55 -13.93
C GLY A 49 -6.30 8.85 -13.85
N LEU A 50 -7.31 8.92 -13.00
CA LEU A 50 -8.15 10.11 -12.86
C LEU A 50 -7.38 11.24 -12.17
N SER A 51 -7.75 12.49 -12.50
CA SER A 51 -7.36 13.64 -11.72
C SER A 51 -7.94 13.57 -10.29
N ASP A 52 -7.39 14.31 -9.34
CA ASP A 52 -7.90 14.36 -7.98
C ASP A 52 -9.35 14.85 -7.92
N ASP A 53 -9.72 15.82 -8.76
CA ASP A 53 -11.07 16.38 -8.79
C ASP A 53 -12.07 15.40 -9.42
N ASP A 54 -11.70 14.72 -10.51
CA ASP A 54 -12.56 13.71 -11.13
C ASP A 54 -12.76 12.49 -10.21
N ALA A 55 -11.70 12.07 -9.53
CA ALA A 55 -11.77 10.97 -8.58
C ALA A 55 -12.75 11.27 -7.43
N LYS A 56 -12.73 12.48 -6.87
CA LYS A 56 -13.70 12.92 -5.83
C LYS A 56 -15.14 12.83 -6.30
N VAL A 57 -15.40 13.19 -7.56
CA VAL A 57 -16.75 13.09 -8.13
C VAL A 57 -17.18 11.63 -8.21
N VAL A 58 -16.31 10.74 -8.67
CA VAL A 58 -16.62 9.30 -8.74
C VAL A 58 -16.77 8.70 -7.34
N GLU A 59 -15.93 9.08 -6.37
CA GLU A 59 -16.06 8.68 -4.96
C GLU A 59 -17.44 9.06 -4.40
N ALA A 60 -17.95 10.25 -4.75
CA ALA A 60 -19.30 10.69 -4.36
C ALA A 60 -20.40 9.81 -4.96
N VAL A 61 -20.28 9.37 -6.23
CA VAL A 61 -21.24 8.44 -6.86
C VAL A 61 -21.34 7.13 -6.07
N PHE A 62 -20.21 6.56 -5.63
CA PHE A 62 -20.20 5.37 -4.79
C PHE A 62 -20.83 5.63 -3.42
N ALA A 63 -20.47 6.74 -2.78
CA ALA A 63 -20.99 7.11 -1.46
C ALA A 63 -22.52 7.33 -1.48
N ASP A 64 -23.05 8.00 -2.50
CA ASP A 64 -24.48 8.26 -2.67
C ASP A 64 -25.28 6.96 -2.86
N ALA A 65 -24.66 5.95 -3.45
CA ALA A 65 -25.24 4.61 -3.59
C ALA A 65 -25.08 3.72 -2.34
N GLY A 66 -24.39 4.22 -1.29
CA GLY A 66 -24.01 3.43 -0.12
C GLY A 66 -22.98 2.34 -0.41
N ALA A 67 -22.33 2.38 -1.57
CA ALA A 67 -21.30 1.44 -1.96
C ALA A 67 -19.94 1.93 -1.47
N TRP A 68 -19.19 1.07 -0.80
CA TRP A 68 -17.81 1.38 -0.38
C TRP A 68 -16.80 0.88 -1.44
N GLY A 69 -15.55 1.32 -1.35
CA GLY A 69 -14.48 0.72 -2.16
C GLY A 69 -13.46 1.69 -2.73
N PRO A 70 -13.82 2.84 -3.36
CA PRO A 70 -12.87 3.85 -3.79
C PRO A 70 -12.09 4.47 -2.62
N GLY A 71 -10.92 5.04 -2.93
CA GLY A 71 -10.11 5.80 -1.98
C GLY A 71 -8.91 5.05 -1.42
N GLN A 72 -8.64 3.82 -1.86
CA GLN A 72 -7.44 3.08 -1.42
C GLN A 72 -6.14 3.73 -1.91
N ASP A 73 -6.16 4.49 -2.98
CA ASP A 73 -5.05 5.32 -3.45
C ASP A 73 -4.62 6.41 -2.47
N ILE A 74 -5.52 6.81 -1.56
CA ILE A 74 -5.24 7.79 -0.50
C ILE A 74 -5.00 7.11 0.85
N THR A 75 -5.79 6.07 1.17
CA THR A 75 -5.84 5.50 2.52
C THR A 75 -4.95 4.28 2.71
N ASN A 76 -4.62 3.54 1.65
CA ASN A 76 -3.80 2.34 1.72
C ASN A 76 -2.30 2.67 1.68
N LEU A 77 -1.72 2.89 2.88
CA LEU A 77 -0.29 3.18 3.05
C LEU A 77 0.61 2.12 2.39
N TRP A 78 0.24 0.85 2.53
CA TRP A 78 1.06 -0.27 2.10
C TRP A 78 1.14 -0.38 0.58
N ALA A 79 -0.01 -0.37 -0.07
CA ALA A 79 -0.11 -0.43 -1.52
C ALA A 79 0.42 0.86 -2.18
N GLY A 80 0.15 2.04 -1.59
CA GLY A 80 0.70 3.31 -2.06
C GLY A 80 2.23 3.36 -2.00
N THR A 81 2.83 2.86 -0.92
CA THR A 81 4.29 2.76 -0.81
C THR A 81 4.87 1.74 -1.79
N MET A 82 4.22 0.58 -1.95
CA MET A 82 4.61 -0.41 -2.95
C MET A 82 4.56 0.17 -4.36
N LEU A 83 3.51 0.91 -4.70
CA LEU A 83 3.39 1.57 -6.01
C LEU A 83 4.53 2.56 -6.25
N ALA A 84 4.86 3.38 -5.26
CA ALA A 84 5.86 4.44 -5.40
C ALA A 84 7.31 3.92 -5.48
N PHE A 85 7.64 2.85 -4.76
CA PHE A 85 9.03 2.45 -4.51
C PHE A 85 9.33 0.98 -4.82
N GLY A 86 8.32 0.14 -5.00
CA GLY A 86 8.51 -1.28 -5.33
C GLY A 86 8.99 -1.48 -6.77
N SER A 87 9.77 -2.54 -6.98
CA SER A 87 10.05 -3.02 -8.35
C SER A 87 8.77 -3.52 -9.01
N ASP A 88 8.75 -3.59 -10.33
CA ASP A 88 7.58 -4.12 -11.06
C ASP A 88 7.26 -5.57 -10.68
N GLU A 89 8.27 -6.36 -10.34
CA GLU A 89 8.09 -7.73 -9.83
C GLU A 89 7.35 -7.74 -8.48
N LEU A 90 7.78 -6.90 -7.53
CA LEU A 90 7.10 -6.75 -6.25
C LEU A 90 5.68 -6.23 -6.42
N LYS A 91 5.47 -5.24 -7.28
CA LYS A 91 4.12 -4.73 -7.58
C LYS A 91 3.21 -5.83 -8.12
N ARG A 92 3.66 -6.61 -9.11
CA ARG A 92 2.86 -7.73 -9.66
C ARG A 92 2.52 -8.78 -8.61
N THR A 93 3.44 -9.02 -7.67
CA THR A 93 3.25 -10.01 -6.61
C THR A 93 2.30 -9.53 -5.51
N PHE A 94 2.39 -8.25 -5.13
CA PHE A 94 1.79 -7.78 -3.88
C PHE A 94 0.61 -6.83 -4.06
N MET A 95 0.52 -6.03 -5.14
CA MET A 95 -0.46 -4.94 -5.23
C MET A 95 -1.90 -5.41 -5.00
N ARG A 96 -2.36 -6.45 -5.72
CA ARG A 96 -3.74 -6.95 -5.57
C ARG A 96 -4.02 -7.46 -4.16
N ARG A 97 -3.05 -8.17 -3.57
CA ARG A 97 -3.16 -8.74 -2.21
C ARG A 97 -3.19 -7.65 -1.13
N LEU A 98 -2.45 -6.55 -1.34
CA LEU A 98 -2.46 -5.38 -0.47
C LEU A 98 -3.81 -4.63 -0.55
N LEU A 99 -4.37 -4.49 -1.75
CA LEU A 99 -5.69 -3.89 -1.94
C LEU A 99 -6.80 -4.75 -1.32
N ARG A 100 -6.60 -6.06 -1.24
CA ARG A 100 -7.52 -7.01 -0.61
C ARG A 100 -7.38 -7.12 0.92
N ASP A 101 -6.40 -6.47 1.53
CA ASP A 101 -6.02 -6.66 2.94
C ASP A 101 -5.66 -8.12 3.28
N GLU A 102 -5.10 -8.87 2.31
CA GLU A 102 -4.67 -10.27 2.52
C GLU A 102 -3.31 -10.39 3.21
N ILE A 103 -2.60 -9.29 3.35
CA ILE A 103 -1.24 -9.24 3.89
C ILE A 103 -1.27 -8.38 5.15
N ALA A 104 -1.01 -8.98 6.28
CA ALA A 104 -0.82 -8.27 7.53
C ALA A 104 0.54 -7.55 7.52
N MET A 105 0.51 -6.24 7.74
CA MET A 105 1.69 -5.38 7.62
C MET A 105 2.01 -4.66 8.93
N CYS A 106 3.29 -4.37 9.15
CA CYS A 106 3.72 -3.49 10.25
C CYS A 106 4.81 -2.51 9.81
N LEU A 107 4.99 -1.43 10.60
CA LEU A 107 6.07 -0.47 10.43
C LEU A 107 7.23 -0.81 11.36
N LEU A 108 8.44 -0.93 10.79
CA LEU A 108 9.68 -1.19 11.51
C LEU A 108 10.60 0.04 11.39
N TYR A 109 10.17 1.16 11.98
CA TYR A 109 10.83 2.47 11.86
C TYR A 109 11.54 2.87 13.14
N SER A 110 10.79 3.08 14.22
CA SER A 110 11.30 3.62 15.48
C SER A 110 12.24 2.65 16.19
N GLU A 111 13.22 3.22 16.90
CA GLU A 111 14.17 2.51 17.75
C GLU A 111 14.19 3.13 19.15
N PRO A 112 14.72 2.44 20.17
CA PRO A 112 14.82 3.00 21.53
C PRO A 112 15.49 4.37 21.57
N VAL A 113 16.39 4.65 20.63
CA VAL A 113 17.19 5.89 20.54
C VAL A 113 16.82 6.79 19.36
N ALA A 114 15.86 6.39 18.52
CA ALA A 114 15.48 7.11 17.32
C ALA A 114 13.96 7.03 17.07
N GLY A 115 13.28 8.11 17.35
CA GLY A 115 11.84 8.30 17.07
C GLY A 115 11.66 9.47 16.11
N SER A 116 11.44 10.68 16.64
CA SER A 116 11.28 11.89 15.79
C SER A 116 12.51 12.18 14.95
N ASP A 117 13.73 11.89 15.46
CA ASP A 117 14.95 11.87 14.64
C ASP A 117 15.09 10.50 13.94
N LEU A 118 14.20 10.23 13.00
CA LEU A 118 14.18 8.95 12.30
C LEU A 118 15.50 8.65 11.57
N ALA A 119 16.17 9.67 11.06
CA ALA A 119 17.47 9.51 10.42
C ALA A 119 18.59 9.10 11.40
N GLY A 120 18.35 9.15 12.71
CA GLY A 120 19.25 8.68 13.76
C GLY A 120 19.23 7.16 14.01
N ILE A 121 18.51 6.36 13.22
CA ILE A 121 18.42 4.90 13.37
C ILE A 121 19.81 4.24 13.32
N ARG A 122 19.92 3.16 14.09
CA ARG A 122 21.14 2.35 14.22
C ARG A 122 20.98 0.91 13.76
N THR A 123 19.78 0.44 13.50
CA THR A 123 19.58 -0.85 12.83
C THR A 123 20.35 -0.85 11.52
N THR A 124 21.22 -1.84 11.34
CA THR A 124 22.08 -2.00 10.16
C THR A 124 21.51 -3.05 9.24
N ALA A 125 21.75 -2.90 7.95
CA ALA A 125 21.57 -3.95 6.95
C ALA A 125 22.86 -4.02 6.13
N VAL A 126 23.52 -5.18 6.18
CA VAL A 126 24.77 -5.45 5.47
C VAL A 126 24.51 -6.53 4.43
N ARG A 127 24.96 -6.29 3.20
CA ARG A 127 24.79 -7.25 2.13
C ARG A 127 25.73 -8.44 2.31
N ASP A 128 25.19 -9.65 2.19
CA ASP A 128 25.92 -10.90 2.20
C ASP A 128 25.46 -11.77 1.01
N GLY A 129 26.21 -11.73 -0.06
CA GLY A 129 25.84 -12.35 -1.33
C GLY A 129 24.55 -11.72 -1.91
N ASP A 130 23.50 -12.51 -2.05
CA ASP A 130 22.19 -12.08 -2.54
C ASP A 130 21.20 -11.72 -1.43
N GLU A 131 21.63 -11.82 -0.17
CA GLU A 131 20.82 -11.55 1.01
C GLU A 131 21.28 -10.29 1.74
N TRP A 132 20.46 -9.85 2.71
CA TRP A 132 20.79 -8.78 3.63
C TRP A 132 20.73 -9.28 5.07
N VAL A 133 21.83 -9.13 5.79
CA VAL A 133 21.88 -9.41 7.23
C VAL A 133 21.49 -8.15 7.99
N VAL A 134 20.34 -8.22 8.67
CA VAL A 134 19.77 -7.09 9.42
C VAL A 134 20.04 -7.29 10.92
N ASN A 135 20.64 -6.27 11.57
CA ASN A 135 20.89 -6.27 13.01
C ASN A 135 20.41 -4.96 13.64
N GLY A 136 19.56 -5.08 14.67
CA GLY A 136 19.03 -3.94 15.39
C GLY A 136 17.79 -4.26 16.19
N GLN A 137 17.18 -3.22 16.72
CA GLN A 137 15.94 -3.33 17.50
C GLN A 137 14.97 -2.23 17.09
N LYS A 138 13.74 -2.62 16.74
CA LYS A 138 12.63 -1.71 16.49
C LYS A 138 11.63 -1.74 17.64
N VAL A 139 10.98 -0.60 17.89
CA VAL A 139 9.99 -0.44 18.97
C VAL A 139 8.73 0.24 18.43
N TRP A 140 7.64 0.16 19.18
CA TRP A 140 6.34 0.73 18.83
C TRP A 140 5.77 0.18 17.51
N THR A 141 6.05 -1.08 17.23
CA THR A 141 5.68 -1.79 16.01
C THR A 141 4.33 -2.49 16.19
N SER A 142 3.25 -1.72 16.12
CA SER A 142 1.90 -2.28 16.25
C SER A 142 1.67 -3.39 15.23
N GLY A 143 1.11 -4.52 15.68
CA GLY A 143 0.82 -5.67 14.83
C GLY A 143 2.01 -6.53 14.40
N ALA A 144 3.25 -6.21 14.80
CA ALA A 144 4.46 -6.91 14.31
C ALA A 144 4.45 -8.42 14.61
N ARG A 145 3.78 -8.84 15.71
CA ARG A 145 3.70 -10.26 16.10
C ARG A 145 2.96 -11.10 15.06
N ASP A 146 1.94 -10.52 14.45
CA ASP A 146 1.02 -11.20 13.56
C ASP A 146 1.25 -10.80 12.08
N ALA A 147 2.14 -9.84 11.84
CA ALA A 147 2.44 -9.34 10.50
C ALA A 147 3.10 -10.41 9.63
N ASP A 148 2.72 -10.43 8.36
CA ASP A 148 3.37 -11.23 7.32
C ASP A 148 4.62 -10.51 6.79
N TYR A 149 4.52 -9.17 6.64
CA TYR A 149 5.62 -8.32 6.17
C TYR A 149 5.74 -7.06 7.01
N GLY A 150 6.96 -6.54 7.10
CA GLY A 150 7.30 -5.26 7.71
C GLY A 150 7.93 -4.29 6.71
N MET A 151 7.52 -3.03 6.77
CA MET A 151 8.26 -1.95 6.14
C MET A 151 9.42 -1.56 7.05
N LEU A 152 10.61 -2.04 6.74
CA LEU A 152 11.82 -1.78 7.54
C LEU A 152 12.65 -0.66 6.92
N ILE A 153 13.11 0.26 7.75
CA ILE A 153 14.22 1.14 7.41
C ILE A 153 15.47 0.75 8.21
N ALA A 154 16.59 0.61 7.53
CA ALA A 154 17.88 0.27 8.13
C ALA A 154 19.01 1.05 7.49
N ARG A 155 20.11 1.20 8.22
CA ARG A 155 21.30 1.87 7.75
C ARG A 155 22.14 0.89 6.92
N THR A 156 22.38 1.26 5.68
CA THR A 156 23.20 0.50 4.73
C THR A 156 24.54 1.19 4.42
N ASP A 157 24.64 2.50 4.68
CA ASP A 157 25.86 3.26 4.43
C ASP A 157 26.09 4.28 5.55
N TRP A 158 27.24 4.16 6.24
CA TRP A 158 27.63 5.02 7.34
C TRP A 158 28.47 6.21 6.89
N ASP A 159 29.01 6.19 5.68
CA ASP A 159 29.86 7.24 5.14
C ASP A 159 29.02 8.38 4.53
N GLN A 160 27.72 8.13 4.31
CA GLN A 160 26.78 9.15 3.85
C GLN A 160 26.19 9.99 5.01
N PRO A 161 25.76 11.22 4.74
CA PRO A 161 24.94 11.97 5.69
C PRO A 161 23.78 11.12 6.20
N LYS A 162 23.45 11.23 7.49
CA LYS A 162 22.54 10.30 8.18
C LYS A 162 21.22 10.02 7.46
N HIS A 163 20.67 10.99 6.72
CA HIS A 163 19.41 10.86 5.96
C HIS A 163 19.58 10.20 4.59
N ARG A 164 20.80 10.00 4.09
CA ARG A 164 21.10 9.38 2.79
C ARG A 164 21.64 7.96 2.89
N GLY A 165 22.11 7.55 4.05
CA GLY A 165 22.66 6.21 4.30
C GLY A 165 21.61 5.19 4.75
N ILE A 166 20.31 5.42 4.46
CA ILE A 166 19.20 4.59 4.91
C ILE A 166 18.53 3.96 3.68
N THR A 167 18.25 2.67 3.79
CA THR A 167 17.52 1.90 2.78
C THR A 167 16.21 1.38 3.36
N PHE A 168 15.19 1.35 2.53
CA PHE A 168 13.90 0.77 2.81
C PHE A 168 13.85 -0.68 2.34
N PHE A 169 13.31 -1.57 3.18
CA PHE A 169 13.19 -2.99 2.89
C PHE A 169 11.73 -3.45 3.06
N TRP A 170 11.30 -4.30 2.16
CA TRP A 170 10.09 -5.09 2.28
C TRP A 170 10.46 -6.43 2.93
N LEU A 171 10.32 -6.50 4.25
CA LEU A 171 10.87 -7.58 5.08
C LEU A 171 9.81 -8.64 5.37
N PRO A 172 10.00 -9.92 4.99
CA PRO A 172 9.19 -11.02 5.51
C PRO A 172 9.37 -11.13 7.02
N MET A 173 8.27 -11.14 7.80
CA MET A 173 8.32 -11.22 9.26
C MET A 173 8.47 -12.67 9.76
N LYS A 174 8.00 -13.64 8.98
CA LYS A 174 8.12 -15.07 9.27
C LYS A 174 9.29 -15.61 8.46
N GLN A 175 10.45 -15.66 9.09
CA GLN A 175 11.66 -16.26 8.52
C GLN A 175 11.89 -17.61 9.17
N ALA A 176 12.38 -18.58 8.35
CA ALA A 176 12.71 -19.94 8.82
C ALA A 176 13.96 -19.95 9.72
#